data_f7d02611b7c55fb845de5e4c2825342c
#
_entry.id   f7d02611b7c55fb845de5e4c2825342c
#
_cell.length_a   1.000
_cell.length_b   1.000
_cell.length_c   1.000
_cell.angle_alpha   90.00
_cell.angle_beta   90.00
_cell.angle_gamma   90.00
#
_symmetry.space_group_name_H-M   'P 1'
#
loop_
_entity.id
_entity.type
_entity.pdbx_description
1 polymer ?
#
loop_
_entity_poly.entity_id
_entity_poly.type
_entity_poly.pdbx_seq_one_letter_code
_entity_poly.pdbx_strand_id
1 'polypeptide(L)'
;DKNGETVKDVKYIELFDEKSNKLNRPDYLWTGVRKTTVEPGETARVELGTAADSLFVVHQISKESGVRSQESGVYTFLQLNNEKKTFSFDATEADRGGFGAGWMFVKHNRVYQLNQTINVPWTNKDLVVEYASYREKTLPGSEERWRVRITG
;
A
#
# COMPACT_ATOMS: atom_id res chain seq x y z
N ASP A 1 -27.83 -12.95 26.96
CA ASP A 1 -27.36 -14.31 27.08
C ASP A 1 -28.36 -15.14 27.88
N LYS A 2 -28.04 -16.38 28.21
CA LYS A 2 -28.91 -17.27 29.00
C LYS A 2 -29.22 -16.76 30.42
N ASN A 3 -28.48 -15.77 30.91
CA ASN A 3 -28.62 -15.18 32.23
C ASN A 3 -29.32 -13.81 32.21
N GLY A 4 -29.85 -13.39 31.07
CA GLY A 4 -30.52 -12.09 30.90
C GLY A 4 -29.58 -10.88 30.82
N GLU A 5 -28.28 -11.08 30.69
CA GLU A 5 -27.32 -9.98 30.47
C GLU A 5 -27.41 -9.46 29.04
N THR A 6 -27.50 -8.15 28.92
CA THR A 6 -27.52 -7.46 27.60
C THR A 6 -26.11 -7.19 27.15
N VAL A 7 -25.70 -7.83 26.06
CA VAL A 7 -24.44 -7.54 25.40
C VAL A 7 -24.70 -6.45 24.33
N LYS A 8 -23.97 -5.35 24.40
CA LYS A 8 -24.01 -4.28 23.40
C LYS A 8 -22.68 -4.25 22.66
N ASP A 9 -22.75 -4.36 21.33
CA ASP A 9 -21.65 -4.08 20.44
C ASP A 9 -21.90 -2.71 19.74
N VAL A 10 -20.94 -1.81 19.79
CA VAL A 10 -21.06 -0.47 19.20
C VAL A 10 -19.98 -0.33 18.14
N LYS A 11 -20.40 -0.17 16.90
CA LYS A 11 -19.50 0.14 15.77
C LYS A 11 -19.63 1.59 15.39
N TYR A 12 -18.49 2.28 15.36
CA TYR A 12 -18.43 3.65 14.87
C TYR A 12 -18.08 3.62 13.39
N ILE A 13 -18.91 4.24 12.56
CA ILE A 13 -18.70 4.37 11.12
C ILE A 13 -18.52 5.86 10.83
N GLU A 14 -17.41 6.21 10.20
CA GLU A 14 -17.19 7.55 9.72
C GLU A 14 -17.71 7.68 8.30
N LEU A 15 -18.64 8.61 8.10
CA LEU A 15 -19.14 8.97 6.77
C LEU A 15 -18.37 10.19 6.26
N PHE A 16 -17.85 10.11 5.06
CA PHE A 16 -17.17 11.22 4.42
C PHE A 16 -17.75 11.45 3.01
N ASP A 17 -17.76 12.71 2.60
CA ASP A 17 -18.14 13.09 1.25
C ASP A 17 -16.90 13.03 0.33
N GLU A 18 -16.98 12.18 -0.69
CA GLU A 18 -15.90 12.02 -1.68
C GLU A 18 -15.71 13.27 -2.55
N LYS A 19 -16.75 14.06 -2.74
CA LYS A 19 -16.71 15.26 -3.57
C LYS A 19 -16.20 16.49 -2.81
N SER A 20 -16.32 16.46 -1.48
CA SER A 20 -15.80 17.55 -0.65
C SER A 20 -14.29 17.46 -0.55
N ASN A 21 -13.61 18.57 -0.74
CA ASN A 21 -12.18 18.69 -0.49
C ASN A 21 -11.84 19.03 0.97
N LYS A 22 -12.83 19.09 1.85
CA LYS A 22 -12.67 19.35 3.28
C LYS A 22 -13.00 18.14 4.11
N LEU A 23 -12.37 18.07 5.29
CA LEU A 23 -12.70 17.04 6.28
C LEU A 23 -13.99 17.40 7.02
N ASN A 24 -14.77 16.37 7.38
CA ASN A 24 -15.96 16.53 8.23
C ASN A 24 -15.61 16.68 9.73
N ARG A 25 -14.36 16.33 10.09
CA ARG A 25 -13.83 16.37 11.44
C ARG A 25 -12.59 17.25 11.50
N PRO A 26 -12.33 17.91 12.64
CA PRO A 26 -11.15 18.77 12.80
C PRO A 26 -9.87 17.97 13.05
N ASP A 27 -9.58 16.98 12.21
CA ASP A 27 -8.38 16.16 12.31
C ASP A 27 -7.19 16.82 11.60
N TYR A 28 -6.02 16.79 12.25
CA TYR A 28 -4.80 17.31 11.62
C TYR A 28 -4.21 16.34 10.59
N LEU A 29 -4.42 15.04 10.78
CA LEU A 29 -4.01 14.01 9.85
C LEU A 29 -5.17 13.07 9.58
N TRP A 30 -5.63 13.07 8.36
CA TRP A 30 -6.59 12.13 7.83
C TRP A 30 -6.03 11.46 6.57
N THR A 31 -6.36 10.21 6.36
CA THR A 31 -5.96 9.49 5.14
C THR A 31 -7.13 8.71 4.55
N GLY A 32 -7.25 8.78 3.23
CA GLY A 32 -8.11 7.93 2.42
C GLY A 32 -7.27 7.09 1.49
N VAL A 33 -7.28 5.77 1.68
CA VAL A 33 -6.58 4.86 0.77
C VAL A 33 -7.54 4.44 -0.34
N ARG A 34 -7.26 4.83 -1.58
CA ARG A 34 -8.11 4.51 -2.73
C ARG A 34 -7.65 3.26 -3.47
N LYS A 35 -6.39 3.26 -3.91
CA LYS A 35 -5.81 2.15 -4.66
C LYS A 35 -4.30 2.15 -4.44
N THR A 36 -3.79 1.14 -3.72
CA THR A 36 -2.37 1.02 -3.38
C THR A 36 -1.72 -0.24 -3.94
N THR A 37 -2.50 -1.14 -4.54
CA THR A 37 -1.99 -2.26 -5.32
C THR A 37 -2.31 -2.00 -6.78
N VAL A 38 -1.30 -1.93 -7.62
CA VAL A 38 -1.39 -1.53 -9.04
C VAL A 38 -0.40 -2.35 -9.87
N GLU A 39 -0.78 -2.64 -11.10
CA GLU A 39 0.13 -3.19 -12.11
C GLU A 39 0.91 -2.06 -12.81
N PRO A 40 2.05 -2.36 -13.44
CA PRO A 40 2.74 -1.41 -14.30
C PRO A 40 1.83 -0.85 -15.37
N GLY A 41 1.86 0.49 -15.53
CA GLY A 41 0.94 1.24 -16.39
C GLY A 41 -0.32 1.71 -15.68
N GLU A 42 -0.56 1.29 -14.45
CA GLU A 42 -1.67 1.80 -13.64
C GLU A 42 -1.20 2.88 -12.66
N THR A 43 -2.17 3.63 -12.11
CA THR A 43 -1.92 4.72 -11.15
C THR A 43 -2.45 4.34 -9.77
N ALA A 44 -1.57 4.33 -8.77
CA ALA A 44 -1.95 4.26 -7.37
C ALA A 44 -2.44 5.63 -6.87
N ARG A 45 -3.35 5.64 -5.88
CA ARG A 45 -3.92 6.87 -5.33
C ARG A 45 -4.03 6.80 -3.82
N VAL A 46 -3.51 7.83 -3.17
CA VAL A 46 -3.57 8.04 -1.73
C VAL A 46 -4.07 9.45 -1.47
N GLU A 47 -5.00 9.60 -0.55
CA GLU A 47 -5.49 10.90 -0.13
C GLU A 47 -4.92 11.25 1.24
N LEU A 48 -4.43 12.46 1.37
CA LEU A 48 -4.06 13.08 2.63
C LEU A 48 -4.98 14.27 2.87
N GLY A 49 -5.51 14.36 4.07
CA GLY A 49 -6.37 15.47 4.46
C GLY A 49 -5.96 16.08 5.79
N THR A 50 -6.21 17.38 5.93
CA THR A 50 -6.02 18.12 7.16
C THR A 50 -7.11 19.16 7.34
N ALA A 51 -7.54 19.36 8.58
CA ALA A 51 -8.36 20.50 8.98
C ALA A 51 -7.52 21.71 9.44
N ALA A 52 -6.18 21.59 9.42
CA ALA A 52 -5.30 22.67 9.77
C ALA A 52 -5.11 23.66 8.63
N ASP A 53 -5.04 24.94 8.97
CA ASP A 53 -4.62 25.97 8.03
C ASP A 53 -3.09 26.08 7.97
N SER A 54 -2.58 26.39 6.77
CA SER A 54 -1.16 26.66 6.51
C SER A 54 -0.22 25.55 7.02
N LEU A 55 -0.55 24.32 6.68
CA LEU A 55 0.24 23.16 7.06
C LEU A 55 1.37 22.91 6.06
N PHE A 56 2.62 22.98 6.54
CA PHE A 56 3.79 22.62 5.75
C PHE A 56 4.05 21.12 5.86
N VAL A 57 4.05 20.42 4.74
CA VAL A 57 4.20 18.96 4.67
C VAL A 57 5.44 18.59 3.87
N VAL A 58 6.25 17.72 4.44
CA VAL A 58 7.34 17.03 3.76
C VAL A 58 6.80 15.73 3.20
N HIS A 59 6.87 15.55 1.90
CA HIS A 59 6.49 14.33 1.22
C HIS A 59 7.73 13.64 0.67
N GLN A 60 7.85 12.34 0.94
CA GLN A 60 8.96 11.49 0.53
C GLN A 60 8.44 10.33 -0.32
N ILE A 61 9.14 10.03 -1.40
CA ILE A 61 8.97 8.79 -2.17
C ILE A 61 10.27 8.01 -2.06
N SER A 62 10.19 6.77 -1.56
CA SER A 62 11.32 5.85 -1.45
C SER A 62 11.11 4.71 -2.44
N LYS A 63 11.90 4.69 -3.51
CA LYS A 63 11.93 3.59 -4.48
C LYS A 63 13.21 2.78 -4.22
N GLU A 64 13.06 1.46 -4.00
CA GLU A 64 14.20 0.57 -3.96
C GLU A 64 14.71 0.38 -5.40
N SER A 65 15.83 1.02 -5.74
CA SER A 65 16.56 0.61 -6.93
C SER A 65 17.41 -0.61 -6.58
N GLY A 66 17.22 -1.73 -7.28
CA GLY A 66 17.76 -3.06 -7.00
C GLY A 66 19.29 -3.21 -7.05
N VAL A 67 20.05 -2.19 -6.76
CA VAL A 67 21.51 -2.23 -6.55
C VAL A 67 21.77 -1.59 -5.18
N ARG A 68 22.37 -2.39 -4.29
CA ARG A 68 22.89 -1.99 -2.98
C ARG A 68 23.46 -0.58 -3.02
N SER A 69 22.71 0.42 -2.69
CA SER A 69 23.21 1.69 -2.20
C SER A 69 22.10 2.77 -2.18
N GLN A 70 21.97 3.35 -1.01
CA GLN A 70 21.29 4.61 -0.72
C GLN A 70 19.81 4.64 -1.14
N GLU A 71 18.96 4.62 -0.13
CA GLU A 71 17.58 5.10 -0.22
C GLU A 71 17.58 6.50 -0.88
N SER A 72 17.45 6.55 -2.18
CA SER A 72 17.28 7.82 -2.87
C SER A 72 15.82 8.25 -2.73
N GLY A 73 15.48 8.77 -1.56
CA GLY A 73 14.19 9.39 -1.34
C GLY A 73 14.09 10.70 -2.14
N VAL A 74 13.10 10.81 -2.98
CA VAL A 74 12.72 12.10 -3.56
C VAL A 74 11.86 12.84 -2.55
N TYR A 75 12.33 13.99 -2.10
CA TYR A 75 11.59 14.85 -1.18
C TYR A 75 10.89 15.98 -1.93
N THR A 76 9.63 16.18 -1.61
CA THR A 76 8.82 17.28 -2.11
C THR A 76 8.22 18.02 -0.93
N PHE A 77 8.20 19.33 -1.01
CA PHE A 77 7.61 20.18 0.01
C PHE A 77 6.31 20.78 -0.51
N LEU A 78 5.27 20.71 0.28
CA LEU A 78 3.96 21.24 -0.10
C LEU A 78 3.26 21.89 1.07
N GLN A 79 2.29 22.74 0.77
CA GLN A 79 1.45 23.36 1.75
C GLN A 79 0.02 22.88 1.58
N LEU A 80 -0.63 22.50 2.67
CA LEU A 80 -2.05 22.17 2.74
C LEU A 80 -2.77 23.18 3.59
N ASN A 81 -4.01 23.50 3.23
CA ASN A 81 -4.79 24.52 3.90
C ASN A 81 -6.25 24.06 4.04
N ASN A 82 -6.55 23.37 5.15
CA ASN A 82 -7.88 22.84 5.45
C ASN A 82 -8.52 22.12 4.24
N GLU A 83 -7.81 21.14 3.72
CA GLU A 83 -8.18 20.46 2.49
C GLU A 83 -7.80 18.97 2.48
N LYS A 84 -8.42 18.23 1.57
CA LYS A 84 -7.97 16.91 1.12
C LYS A 84 -7.20 17.04 -0.19
N LYS A 85 -6.08 16.35 -0.31
CA LYS A 85 -5.28 16.29 -1.51
C LYS A 85 -5.01 14.85 -1.92
N THR A 86 -5.25 14.54 -3.19
CA THR A 86 -4.95 13.24 -3.79
C THR A 86 -3.54 13.26 -4.35
N PHE A 87 -2.76 12.25 -3.98
CA PHE A 87 -1.45 11.95 -4.54
C PHE A 87 -1.60 10.77 -5.48
N SER A 88 -1.10 10.94 -6.70
CA SER A 88 -1.15 9.92 -7.75
C SER A 88 0.27 9.46 -8.06
N PHE A 89 0.46 8.14 -8.18
CA PHE A 89 1.75 7.52 -8.44
C PHE A 89 1.59 6.55 -9.59
N ASP A 90 2.20 6.87 -10.73
CA ASP A 90 2.21 6.00 -11.89
C ASP A 90 3.24 4.90 -11.66
N ALA A 91 2.79 3.65 -11.73
CA ALA A 91 3.63 2.48 -11.56
C ALA A 91 4.23 2.07 -12.91
N THR A 92 5.51 1.73 -12.90
CA THR A 92 6.26 1.24 -14.07
C THR A 92 6.78 -0.19 -13.80
N GLU A 93 7.31 -0.84 -14.84
CA GLU A 93 7.97 -2.15 -14.67
C GLU A 93 9.17 -2.08 -13.70
N ALA A 94 9.85 -0.95 -13.62
CA ALA A 94 10.95 -0.76 -12.67
C ALA A 94 10.50 -0.67 -11.21
N ASP A 95 9.21 -0.45 -10.98
CA ASP A 95 8.61 -0.35 -9.64
C ASP A 95 8.08 -1.70 -9.11
N ARG A 96 8.32 -2.81 -9.82
CA ARG A 96 7.98 -4.15 -9.35
C ARG A 96 8.58 -4.43 -7.98
N GLY A 97 7.78 -5.01 -7.07
CA GLY A 97 8.07 -5.14 -5.64
C GLY A 97 7.44 -4.02 -4.82
N GLY A 98 7.22 -2.86 -5.43
CA GLY A 98 6.57 -1.72 -4.80
C GLY A 98 7.53 -0.63 -4.33
N PHE A 99 6.97 0.41 -3.74
CA PHE A 99 7.70 1.54 -3.19
C PHE A 99 6.94 2.20 -2.04
N GLY A 100 7.66 3.00 -1.24
CA GLY A 100 7.12 3.73 -0.12
C GLY A 100 6.75 5.17 -0.49
N ALA A 101 5.65 5.67 0.06
CA ALA A 101 5.28 7.09 0.05
C ALA A 101 5.03 7.55 1.48
N GLY A 102 5.73 8.59 1.91
CA GLY A 102 5.67 9.13 3.25
C GLY A 102 5.26 10.59 3.26
N TRP A 103 4.55 11.00 4.29
CA TRP A 103 4.22 12.39 4.58
C TRP A 103 4.50 12.68 6.04
N MET A 104 5.13 13.81 6.30
CA MET A 104 5.46 14.23 7.65
C MET A 104 5.22 15.73 7.80
N PHE A 105 4.70 16.13 8.94
CA PHE A 105 4.55 17.53 9.32
C PHE A 105 4.57 17.71 10.84
N VAL A 106 4.77 18.94 11.26
CA VAL A 106 4.70 19.33 12.67
C VAL A 106 3.57 20.34 12.87
N LYS A 107 2.72 20.09 13.83
CA LYS A 107 1.66 21.02 14.25
C LYS A 107 1.51 21.00 15.77
N HIS A 108 1.43 22.16 16.40
CA HIS A 108 1.31 22.29 17.86
C HIS A 108 2.31 21.43 18.65
N ASN A 109 3.58 21.51 18.26
CA ASN A 109 4.70 20.79 18.87
C ASN A 109 4.56 19.24 18.85
N ARG A 110 3.79 18.73 17.89
CA ARG A 110 3.64 17.28 17.64
C ARG A 110 4.01 16.94 16.21
N VAL A 111 4.70 15.82 16.03
CA VAL A 111 5.01 15.24 14.73
C VAL A 111 3.85 14.35 14.31
N TYR A 112 3.40 14.54 13.09
CA TYR A 112 2.43 13.68 12.42
C TYR A 112 3.12 13.02 11.24
N GLN A 113 2.94 11.73 11.09
CA GLN A 113 3.57 10.96 10.04
C GLN A 113 2.58 9.94 9.47
N LEU A 114 2.56 9.82 8.16
CA LEU A 114 1.85 8.80 7.41
C LEU A 114 2.85 8.13 6.47
N ASN A 115 2.90 6.80 6.51
CA ASN A 115 3.65 5.99 5.56
C ASN A 115 2.68 5.04 4.86
N GLN A 116 2.78 4.98 3.54
CA GLN A 116 1.97 4.11 2.71
C GLN A 116 2.85 3.33 1.75
N THR A 117 2.69 2.02 1.71
CA THR A 117 3.32 1.18 0.70
C THR A 117 2.42 1.09 -0.53
N ILE A 118 2.99 1.36 -1.68
CA ILE A 118 2.40 1.09 -2.99
C ILE A 118 2.94 -0.26 -3.45
N ASN A 119 2.05 -1.23 -3.61
CA ASN A 119 2.42 -2.58 -4.01
C ASN A 119 2.29 -2.74 -5.53
N VAL A 120 3.37 -3.18 -6.17
CA VAL A 120 3.42 -3.49 -7.62
C VAL A 120 3.84 -4.95 -7.74
N PRO A 121 2.89 -5.89 -7.85
CA PRO A 121 3.17 -7.31 -7.74
C PRO A 121 3.96 -7.87 -8.95
N TRP A 122 4.61 -9.01 -8.76
CA TRP A 122 5.39 -9.72 -9.79
C TRP A 122 4.53 -10.73 -10.57
N THR A 123 3.29 -10.40 -10.89
CA THR A 123 2.33 -11.29 -11.53
C THR A 123 2.82 -11.86 -12.87
N ASN A 124 3.67 -11.12 -13.58
CA ASN A 124 4.26 -11.56 -14.85
C ASN A 124 5.45 -12.51 -14.70
N LYS A 125 5.84 -12.85 -13.46
CA LYS A 125 6.95 -13.79 -13.16
C LYS A 125 6.48 -15.00 -12.36
N ASP A 126 5.19 -15.24 -12.31
CA ASP A 126 4.65 -16.44 -11.69
C ASP A 126 5.05 -17.65 -12.52
N LEU A 127 5.77 -18.58 -11.87
CA LEU A 127 6.18 -19.82 -12.51
C LEU A 127 5.10 -20.87 -12.29
N VAL A 128 4.63 -21.46 -13.38
CA VAL A 128 3.75 -22.61 -13.34
C VAL A 128 4.61 -23.87 -13.37
N VAL A 129 4.52 -24.68 -12.32
CA VAL A 129 5.24 -25.94 -12.20
C VAL A 129 4.27 -27.09 -12.44
N GLU A 130 4.51 -27.86 -13.50
CA GLU A 130 3.71 -29.01 -13.86
C GLU A 130 4.55 -30.28 -13.84
N TYR A 131 4.00 -31.37 -13.27
CA TYR A 131 4.61 -32.69 -13.36
C TYR A 131 4.15 -33.35 -14.65
N ALA A 132 5.02 -33.39 -15.66
CA ALA A 132 4.71 -34.00 -16.95
C ALA A 132 4.69 -35.56 -16.89
N SER A 133 5.48 -36.13 -15.97
CA SER A 133 5.42 -37.58 -15.67
C SER A 133 5.89 -37.82 -14.24
N TYR A 134 5.12 -38.62 -13.52
CA TYR A 134 5.46 -39.13 -12.18
C TYR A 134 4.71 -40.44 -11.93
N ARG A 135 5.16 -41.21 -10.96
CA ARG A 135 4.46 -42.41 -10.50
C ARG A 135 3.84 -42.13 -9.15
N GLU A 136 2.57 -42.48 -9.00
CA GLU A 136 1.86 -42.31 -7.72
C GLU A 136 2.31 -43.32 -6.64
N LYS A 137 2.85 -44.46 -7.06
CA LYS A 137 3.34 -45.52 -6.16
C LYS A 137 4.68 -46.02 -6.67
N THR A 138 5.66 -46.06 -5.77
CA THR A 138 7.00 -46.53 -6.02
C THR A 138 7.33 -47.69 -5.09
N LEU A 139 8.20 -48.61 -5.53
CA LEU A 139 8.72 -49.66 -4.64
C LEU A 139 9.89 -49.10 -3.82
N PRO A 140 10.06 -49.54 -2.56
CA PRO A 140 11.22 -49.17 -1.77
C PRO A 140 12.52 -49.50 -2.49
N GLY A 141 13.42 -48.48 -2.63
CA GLY A 141 14.72 -48.65 -3.32
C GLY A 141 14.68 -48.57 -4.84
N SER A 142 13.52 -48.31 -5.49
CA SER A 142 13.45 -48.09 -6.93
C SER A 142 13.98 -46.71 -7.33
N GLU A 143 14.72 -46.67 -8.45
CA GLU A 143 15.07 -45.39 -9.07
C GLU A 143 13.86 -44.81 -9.79
N GLU A 144 13.58 -43.53 -9.53
CA GLU A 144 12.46 -42.79 -10.13
C GLU A 144 12.97 -41.62 -10.96
N ARG A 145 12.32 -41.39 -12.12
CA ARG A 145 12.59 -40.25 -12.98
C ARG A 145 11.32 -39.43 -13.12
N TRP A 146 11.38 -38.22 -12.59
CA TRP A 146 10.29 -37.25 -12.70
C TRP A 146 10.64 -36.22 -13.76
N ARG A 147 9.67 -35.89 -14.58
CA ARG A 147 9.81 -34.82 -15.55
C ARG A 147 8.96 -33.65 -15.08
N VAL A 148 9.61 -32.55 -14.79
CA VAL A 148 8.97 -31.30 -14.37
C VAL A 148 9.07 -30.33 -15.53
N ARG A 149 7.94 -29.71 -15.85
CA ARG A 149 7.85 -28.60 -16.80
C ARG A 149 7.66 -27.33 -16.01
N ILE A 150 8.49 -26.34 -16.25
CA ILE A 150 8.38 -25.02 -15.66
C ILE A 150 8.12 -24.04 -16.80
N THR A 151 7.03 -23.26 -16.70
CA THR A 151 6.66 -22.22 -17.64
C THR A 151 6.35 -20.96 -16.86
N GLY A 152 6.65 -19.78 -17.43
CA GLY A 152 6.39 -18.46 -16.85
C GLY A 152 6.43 -17.39 -17.94
#